data_e7c782ff6a2bfa4982d079655826663d
#
_entry.id   e7c782ff6a2bfa4982d079655826663d
#
_cell.length_a   1.000
_cell.length_b   1.000
_cell.length_c   1.000
_cell.angle_alpha   90.00
_cell.angle_beta   90.00
_cell.angle_gamma   90.00
#
_symmetry.space_group_name_H-M   'P 1'
#
loop_
_entity.id
_entity.type
_entity.pdbx_description
1 polymer ?
#
loop_
_entity_poly.entity_id
_entity_poly.type
_entity_poly.pdbx_seq_one_letter_code
_entity_poly.pdbx_strand_id
1 'polypeptide(L)'
;MAAGNSKRFRGNKLLALYEGRSLIERTLQTVPKKEFYRVAVVSQYDEVLAMAKRYGFIPVKNPAPDEGVSLTIRLGLDAIGKVDGAMFMVADQPLLTRSSVQAEIEFFKRDTSSIAAMAYGKRRGNPAIFPKDLFVELRELRGDVGGSIVMCAHQDRLRLYQIEDKMELFDADCAEELENLKSKKEN
;
A
#
# COMPACT_ATOMS: atom_id res chain seq x y z
N MET A 1 0.37 -2.45 3.32
CA MET A 1 -0.03 -3.87 3.30
C MET A 1 1.16 -4.71 2.83
N ALA A 2 1.63 -5.63 3.65
CA ALA A 2 2.89 -6.36 3.46
C ALA A 2 2.76 -7.85 3.87
N ALA A 3 1.59 -8.46 3.64
CA ALA A 3 1.24 -9.79 4.14
C ALA A 3 1.00 -10.85 3.03
N GLY A 4 1.28 -10.52 1.77
CA GLY A 4 1.12 -11.44 0.65
C GLY A 4 2.06 -12.65 0.72
N ASN A 5 1.60 -13.82 0.25
CA ASN A 5 2.31 -15.10 0.34
C ASN A 5 3.51 -15.25 -0.60
N SER A 6 3.83 -14.27 -1.43
CA SER A 6 5.00 -14.25 -2.34
C SER A 6 5.20 -15.56 -3.14
N LYS A 7 4.12 -16.22 -3.57
CA LYS A 7 4.15 -17.59 -4.18
C LYS A 7 5.08 -17.73 -5.39
N ARG A 8 5.34 -16.64 -6.13
CA ARG A 8 6.22 -16.60 -7.31
C ARG A 8 7.67 -16.24 -6.98
N PHE A 9 7.94 -15.82 -5.74
CA PHE A 9 9.28 -15.51 -5.24
C PHE A 9 9.82 -16.70 -4.43
N ARG A 10 11.06 -17.10 -4.64
CA ARG A 10 11.74 -18.06 -3.77
C ARG A 10 12.10 -17.35 -2.45
N GLY A 11 11.14 -17.29 -1.50
CA GLY A 11 11.30 -16.59 -0.22
C GLY A 11 10.42 -15.34 -0.08
N ASN A 12 10.76 -14.47 0.89
CA ASN A 12 10.02 -13.24 1.14
C ASN A 12 10.37 -12.15 0.11
N LYS A 13 9.50 -11.92 -0.87
CA LYS A 13 9.67 -10.90 -1.91
C LYS A 13 9.96 -9.49 -1.35
N LEU A 14 9.42 -9.17 -0.16
CA LEU A 14 9.59 -7.85 0.45
C LEU A 14 11.02 -7.58 0.92
N LEU A 15 11.82 -8.63 1.11
CA LEU A 15 13.24 -8.53 1.45
C LEU A 15 14.15 -8.52 0.21
N ALA A 16 13.60 -8.73 -1.00
CA ALA A 16 14.37 -8.63 -2.24
C ALA A 16 14.93 -7.20 -2.40
N LEU A 17 16.18 -7.14 -2.90
CA LEU A 17 16.90 -5.89 -3.02
C LEU A 17 16.67 -5.24 -4.39
N TYR A 18 16.33 -3.97 -4.37
CA TYR A 18 16.33 -3.08 -5.51
C TYR A 18 17.18 -1.84 -5.18
N GLU A 19 18.24 -1.57 -5.97
CA GLU A 19 19.21 -0.49 -5.72
C GLU A 19 19.73 -0.48 -4.27
N GLY A 20 20.17 -1.66 -3.77
CA GLY A 20 20.79 -1.80 -2.46
C GLY A 20 19.86 -1.75 -1.24
N ARG A 21 18.53 -1.60 -1.44
CA ARG A 21 17.53 -1.58 -0.36
C ARG A 21 16.43 -2.59 -0.62
N SER A 22 15.88 -3.18 0.44
CA SER A 22 14.74 -4.09 0.29
C SER A 22 13.48 -3.35 -0.14
N LEU A 23 12.55 -4.05 -0.83
CA LEU A 23 11.27 -3.47 -1.26
C LEU A 23 10.51 -2.87 -0.08
N ILE A 24 10.45 -3.58 1.04
CA ILE A 24 9.79 -3.06 2.24
C ILE A 24 10.47 -1.79 2.76
N GLU A 25 11.81 -1.73 2.79
CA GLU A 25 12.52 -0.55 3.26
C GLU A 25 12.24 0.66 2.37
N ARG A 26 12.24 0.48 1.05
CA ARG A 26 11.87 1.52 0.10
C ARG A 26 10.46 2.05 0.39
N THR A 27 9.49 1.15 0.52
CA THR A 27 8.09 1.52 0.85
C THR A 27 8.00 2.29 2.17
N LEU A 28 8.67 1.84 3.22
CA LEU A 28 8.65 2.54 4.51
C LEU A 28 9.24 3.96 4.42
N GLN A 29 10.22 4.18 3.53
CA GLN A 29 10.83 5.49 3.28
C GLN A 29 9.94 6.43 2.47
N THR A 30 9.03 5.91 1.63
CA THR A 30 8.08 6.76 0.89
C THR A 30 6.96 7.30 1.78
N VAL A 31 6.71 6.69 2.95
CA VAL A 31 5.66 7.15 3.87
C VAL A 31 6.01 8.51 4.48
N PRO A 32 5.26 9.58 4.22
CA PRO A 32 5.46 10.89 4.85
C PRO A 32 4.88 10.87 6.26
N LYS A 33 5.60 10.29 7.22
CA LYS A 33 5.13 10.00 8.59
C LYS A 33 4.45 11.19 9.29
N LYS A 34 4.89 12.41 9.01
CA LYS A 34 4.35 13.64 9.62
C LYS A 34 2.92 13.96 9.18
N GLU A 35 2.49 13.41 8.03
CA GLU A 35 1.14 13.60 7.48
C GLU A 35 0.10 12.62 8.09
N PHE A 36 0.57 11.61 8.83
CA PHE A 36 -0.29 10.58 9.39
C PHE A 36 -0.34 10.64 10.92
N TYR A 37 -1.54 10.52 11.47
CA TYR A 37 -1.73 10.33 12.91
C TYR A 37 -1.13 9.00 13.38
N ARG A 38 -1.33 7.92 12.61
CA ARG A 38 -0.78 6.59 12.84
C ARG A 38 -0.42 5.90 11.54
N VAL A 39 0.62 5.08 11.58
CA VAL A 39 1.01 4.21 10.47
C VAL A 39 1.15 2.79 11.00
N ALA A 40 0.41 1.84 10.43
CA ALA A 40 0.48 0.43 10.76
C ALA A 40 1.07 -0.36 9.58
N VAL A 41 1.94 -1.30 9.88
CA VAL A 41 2.51 -2.25 8.91
C VAL A 41 2.03 -3.64 9.26
N VAL A 42 1.13 -4.18 8.46
CA VAL A 42 0.57 -5.53 8.64
C VAL A 42 1.39 -6.51 7.83
N SER A 43 1.96 -7.51 8.47
CA SER A 43 2.77 -8.55 7.84
C SER A 43 2.69 -9.89 8.57
N GLN A 44 2.92 -10.98 7.84
CA GLN A 44 3.16 -12.31 8.43
C GLN A 44 4.65 -12.51 8.79
N TYR A 45 5.56 -11.69 8.28
CA TYR A 45 7.01 -11.86 8.41
C TYR A 45 7.57 -11.02 9.56
N ASP A 46 8.28 -11.65 10.49
CA ASP A 46 8.81 -10.98 11.69
C ASP A 46 9.92 -9.98 11.34
N GLU A 47 10.72 -10.22 10.30
CA GLU A 47 11.73 -9.29 9.80
C GLU A 47 11.10 -7.98 9.30
N VAL A 48 9.96 -8.06 8.61
CA VAL A 48 9.20 -6.90 8.16
C VAL A 48 8.64 -6.12 9.34
N LEU A 49 8.11 -6.80 10.35
CA LEU A 49 7.58 -6.18 11.57
C LEU A 49 8.69 -5.52 12.40
N ALA A 50 9.86 -6.16 12.50
CA ALA A 50 11.03 -5.57 13.15
C ALA A 50 11.50 -4.30 12.42
N MET A 51 11.49 -4.30 11.09
CA MET A 51 11.83 -3.13 10.29
C MET A 51 10.80 -2.01 10.51
N ALA A 52 9.50 -2.32 10.47
CA ALA A 52 8.43 -1.35 10.74
C ALA A 52 8.63 -0.66 12.11
N LYS A 53 8.96 -1.44 13.15
CA LYS A 53 9.25 -0.91 14.48
C LYS A 53 10.45 0.05 14.47
N ARG A 54 11.53 -0.27 13.74
CA ARG A 54 12.70 0.63 13.61
C ARG A 54 12.35 1.97 12.96
N TYR A 55 11.42 1.97 12.01
CA TYR A 55 10.89 3.20 11.39
C TYR A 55 9.86 3.94 12.28
N GLY A 56 9.55 3.38 13.46
CA GLY A 56 8.58 3.94 14.41
C GLY A 56 7.13 3.83 13.93
N PHE A 57 6.82 2.78 13.17
CA PHE A 57 5.47 2.39 12.75
C PHE A 57 4.93 1.28 13.67
N ILE A 58 3.63 1.10 13.70
CA ILE A 58 2.96 0.07 14.49
C ILE A 58 3.11 -1.27 13.77
N PRO A 59 3.86 -2.24 14.28
CA PRO A 59 3.94 -3.58 13.69
C PRO A 59 2.68 -4.37 14.06
N VAL A 60 2.04 -4.98 13.05
CA VAL A 60 0.83 -5.79 13.22
C VAL A 60 1.04 -7.16 12.60
N LYS A 61 1.03 -8.21 13.42
CA LYS A 61 1.14 -9.59 12.92
C LYS A 61 -0.14 -10.02 12.24
N ASN A 62 -0.03 -10.52 11.01
CA ASN A 62 -1.12 -11.25 10.36
C ASN A 62 -0.94 -12.75 10.67
N PRO A 63 -1.82 -13.34 11.50
CA PRO A 63 -1.69 -14.74 11.91
C PRO A 63 -2.22 -15.74 10.87
N ALA A 64 -3.01 -15.27 9.90
CA ALA A 64 -3.69 -16.10 8.92
C ALA A 64 -3.66 -15.47 7.50
N PRO A 65 -2.47 -15.38 6.88
CA PRO A 65 -2.30 -14.71 5.58
C PRO A 65 -3.12 -15.36 4.46
N ASP A 66 -3.45 -16.64 4.60
CA ASP A 66 -4.28 -17.39 3.63
C ASP A 66 -5.75 -16.96 3.63
N GLU A 67 -6.21 -16.23 4.66
CA GLU A 67 -7.52 -15.57 4.63
C GLU A 67 -7.61 -14.39 3.63
N GLY A 68 -6.50 -14.08 2.95
CA GLY A 68 -6.43 -13.10 1.89
C GLY A 68 -6.23 -11.66 2.38
N VAL A 69 -6.29 -10.73 1.42
CA VAL A 69 -6.00 -9.30 1.64
C VAL A 69 -7.01 -8.63 2.58
N SER A 70 -8.25 -9.12 2.64
CA SER A 70 -9.31 -8.58 3.50
C SER A 70 -8.94 -8.63 4.99
N LEU A 71 -8.28 -9.70 5.46
CA LEU A 71 -7.79 -9.78 6.83
C LEU A 71 -6.72 -8.72 7.10
N THR A 72 -5.80 -8.51 6.13
CA THR A 72 -4.78 -7.47 6.23
C THR A 72 -5.39 -6.07 6.38
N ILE A 73 -6.46 -5.78 5.63
CA ILE A 73 -7.20 -4.51 5.72
C ILE A 73 -7.83 -4.35 7.11
N ARG A 74 -8.53 -5.37 7.62
CA ARG A 74 -9.15 -5.34 8.96
C ARG A 74 -8.14 -5.09 10.05
N LEU A 75 -7.05 -5.87 10.08
CA LEU A 75 -5.97 -5.72 11.08
C LEU A 75 -5.33 -4.32 11.01
N GLY A 76 -5.15 -3.76 9.82
CA GLY A 76 -4.66 -2.40 9.64
C GLY A 76 -5.59 -1.35 10.21
N LEU A 77 -6.88 -1.43 9.88
CA LEU A 77 -7.92 -0.51 10.40
C LEU A 77 -8.05 -0.57 11.93
N ASP A 78 -7.95 -1.78 12.51
CA ASP A 78 -8.03 -1.94 13.96
C ASP A 78 -6.81 -1.32 14.66
N ALA A 79 -5.62 -1.47 14.09
CA ALA A 79 -4.39 -0.92 14.64
C ALA A 79 -4.31 0.61 14.60
N ILE A 80 -4.86 1.24 13.57
CA ILE A 80 -4.87 2.71 13.46
C ILE A 80 -5.99 3.34 14.30
N GLY A 81 -7.04 2.60 14.63
CA GLY A 81 -8.13 3.05 15.49
C GLY A 81 -9.04 4.10 14.86
N LYS A 82 -9.48 5.08 15.66
CA LYS A 82 -10.38 6.15 15.18
C LYS A 82 -9.59 7.22 14.44
N VAL A 83 -9.83 7.33 13.14
CA VAL A 83 -9.24 8.32 12.21
C VAL A 83 -10.29 8.74 11.19
N ASP A 84 -10.08 9.87 10.49
CA ASP A 84 -11.05 10.39 9.52
C ASP A 84 -10.89 9.80 8.11
N GLY A 85 -9.72 9.22 7.81
CA GLY A 85 -9.44 8.51 6.57
C GLY A 85 -8.27 7.56 6.75
N ALA A 86 -8.17 6.55 5.88
CA ALA A 86 -7.08 5.58 5.88
C ALA A 86 -6.49 5.41 4.47
N MET A 87 -5.17 5.60 4.36
CA MET A 87 -4.43 5.27 3.14
C MET A 87 -3.96 3.82 3.19
N PHE A 88 -4.23 3.09 2.14
CA PHE A 88 -3.73 1.73 1.94
C PHE A 88 -2.63 1.75 0.89
N MET A 89 -1.43 1.35 1.32
CA MET A 89 -0.25 1.20 0.47
C MET A 89 0.14 -0.26 0.38
N VAL A 90 0.56 -0.70 -0.79
CA VAL A 90 1.22 -2.01 -0.98
C VAL A 90 2.73 -1.87 -0.80
N ALA A 91 3.42 -2.97 -0.54
CA ALA A 91 4.85 -2.93 -0.23
C ALA A 91 5.75 -3.43 -1.38
N ASP A 92 5.19 -3.59 -2.55
CA ASP A 92 5.83 -4.14 -3.74
C ASP A 92 5.92 -3.16 -4.92
N GLN A 93 5.73 -1.86 -4.66
CA GLN A 93 5.91 -0.78 -5.63
C GLN A 93 7.24 -0.04 -5.37
N PRO A 94 8.37 -0.53 -5.92
CA PRO A 94 9.70 -0.01 -5.62
C PRO A 94 9.96 1.40 -6.16
N LEU A 95 9.17 1.84 -7.13
CA LEU A 95 9.35 3.12 -7.82
C LEU A 95 8.38 4.21 -7.34
N LEU A 96 7.43 3.87 -6.44
CA LEU A 96 6.54 4.85 -5.83
C LEU A 96 7.36 5.92 -5.09
N THR A 97 7.05 7.18 -5.35
CA THR A 97 7.77 8.30 -4.74
C THR A 97 7.05 8.88 -3.52
N ARG A 98 7.83 9.45 -2.61
CA ARG A 98 7.28 10.14 -1.46
C ARG A 98 6.48 11.38 -1.85
N SER A 99 6.91 12.08 -2.90
CA SER A 99 6.21 13.28 -3.43
C SER A 99 4.82 12.94 -3.93
N SER A 100 4.67 11.84 -4.67
CA SER A 100 3.38 11.39 -5.17
C SER A 100 2.44 10.97 -4.04
N VAL A 101 2.97 10.29 -3.00
CA VAL A 101 2.19 9.97 -1.79
C VAL A 101 1.72 11.24 -1.07
N GLN A 102 2.59 12.24 -0.90
CA GLN A 102 2.23 13.51 -0.28
C GLN A 102 1.16 14.26 -1.09
N ALA A 103 1.33 14.30 -2.41
CA ALA A 103 0.38 14.98 -3.29
C ALA A 103 -1.01 14.30 -3.31
N GLU A 104 -1.06 12.97 -3.22
CA GLU A 104 -2.33 12.24 -3.08
C GLU A 104 -3.01 12.54 -1.74
N ILE A 105 -2.26 12.69 -0.64
CA ILE A 105 -2.81 13.10 0.66
C ILE A 105 -3.42 14.50 0.54
N GLU A 106 -2.72 15.46 -0.07
CA GLU A 106 -3.23 16.80 -0.27
C GLU A 106 -4.45 16.82 -1.21
N PHE A 107 -4.49 15.92 -2.21
CA PHE A 107 -5.65 15.74 -3.07
C PHE A 107 -6.86 15.24 -2.28
N PHE A 108 -6.68 14.25 -1.40
CA PHE A 108 -7.75 13.75 -0.52
C PHE A 108 -8.24 14.82 0.47
N LYS A 109 -7.33 15.62 1.06
CA LYS A 109 -7.69 16.68 2.01
C LYS A 109 -8.63 17.75 1.44
N ARG A 110 -8.68 17.91 0.10
CA ARG A 110 -9.61 18.85 -0.55
C ARG A 110 -11.06 18.39 -0.52
N ASP A 111 -11.28 17.07 -0.39
CA ASP A 111 -12.61 16.47 -0.27
C ASP A 111 -12.50 15.14 0.46
N THR A 112 -12.56 15.21 1.78
CA THR A 112 -12.40 14.06 2.69
C THR A 112 -13.62 13.12 2.71
N SER A 113 -14.67 13.41 1.95
CA SER A 113 -15.82 12.53 1.76
C SER A 113 -15.65 11.60 0.55
N SER A 114 -14.68 11.88 -0.33
CA SER A 114 -14.42 11.06 -1.52
C SER A 114 -13.39 9.96 -1.22
N ILE A 115 -13.31 8.97 -2.13
CA ILE A 115 -12.20 8.02 -2.19
C ILE A 115 -11.15 8.63 -3.12
N ALA A 116 -9.91 8.76 -2.68
CA ALA A 116 -8.80 9.10 -3.55
C ALA A 116 -8.05 7.83 -3.94
N ALA A 117 -7.69 7.68 -5.20
CA ALA A 117 -6.86 6.59 -5.67
C ALA A 117 -5.83 7.11 -6.68
N MET A 118 -4.59 6.68 -6.52
CA MET A 118 -3.52 6.99 -7.46
C MET A 118 -3.81 6.36 -8.82
N ALA A 119 -3.56 7.09 -9.92
CA ALA A 119 -3.83 6.61 -11.26
C ALA A 119 -2.86 7.20 -12.30
N TYR A 120 -2.68 6.47 -13.41
CA TYR A 120 -2.05 6.96 -14.63
C TYR A 120 -3.01 6.76 -15.80
N GLY A 121 -3.54 7.84 -16.36
CA GLY A 121 -4.61 7.80 -17.34
C GLY A 121 -5.85 7.08 -16.77
N LYS A 122 -6.25 5.99 -17.41
CA LYS A 122 -7.37 5.14 -16.95
C LYS A 122 -6.96 4.00 -16.00
N ARG A 123 -5.67 3.74 -15.86
CA ARG A 123 -5.15 2.68 -14.97
C ARG A 123 -5.13 3.20 -13.55
N ARG A 124 -5.98 2.64 -12.70
CA ARG A 124 -5.99 2.85 -11.26
C ARG A 124 -4.98 1.92 -10.57
N GLY A 125 -4.36 2.40 -9.50
CA GLY A 125 -3.40 1.64 -8.70
C GLY A 125 -3.47 1.97 -7.21
N ASN A 126 -2.39 1.70 -6.52
CA ASN A 126 -2.15 2.09 -5.13
C ASN A 126 -1.08 3.19 -5.08
N PRO A 127 -1.07 4.01 -4.02
CA PRO A 127 -1.96 4.00 -2.86
C PRO A 127 -3.41 4.36 -3.15
N ALA A 128 -4.27 4.13 -2.14
CA ALA A 128 -5.65 4.60 -2.16
C ALA A 128 -6.09 5.01 -0.76
N ILE A 129 -6.87 6.10 -0.65
CA ILE A 129 -7.36 6.66 0.61
C ILE A 129 -8.88 6.53 0.65
N PHE A 130 -9.37 5.95 1.74
CA PHE A 130 -10.80 5.79 1.99
C PHE A 130 -11.22 6.67 3.18
N PRO A 131 -12.36 7.37 3.09
CA PRO A 131 -12.96 8.08 4.20
C PRO A 131 -13.51 7.12 5.26
N LYS A 132 -13.64 7.59 6.50
CA LYS A 132 -14.01 6.75 7.66
C LYS A 132 -15.38 6.07 7.56
N ASP A 133 -16.31 6.67 6.88
CA ASP A 133 -17.67 6.12 6.71
C ASP A 133 -17.68 4.84 5.88
N LEU A 134 -16.66 4.61 5.05
CA LEU A 134 -16.49 3.37 4.28
C LEU A 134 -15.69 2.29 5.04
N PHE A 135 -15.23 2.55 6.25
CA PHE A 135 -14.47 1.54 7.03
C PHE A 135 -15.31 0.32 7.41
N VAL A 136 -16.62 0.47 7.56
CA VAL A 136 -17.54 -0.65 7.82
C VAL A 136 -17.48 -1.63 6.64
N GLU A 137 -17.67 -1.13 5.41
CA GLU A 137 -17.62 -1.94 4.21
C GLU A 137 -16.25 -2.61 4.01
N LEU A 138 -15.16 -1.87 4.26
CA LEU A 138 -13.80 -2.43 4.21
C LEU A 138 -13.59 -3.56 5.24
N ARG A 139 -14.23 -3.51 6.41
CA ARG A 139 -14.18 -4.57 7.43
C ARG A 139 -15.04 -5.78 7.08
N GLU A 140 -16.05 -5.60 6.25
CA GLU A 140 -16.94 -6.67 5.80
C GLU A 140 -16.35 -7.50 4.66
N LEU A 141 -15.28 -7.04 4.01
CA LEU A 141 -14.56 -7.79 2.98
C LEU A 141 -14.10 -9.16 3.49
N ARG A 142 -14.12 -10.17 2.63
CA ARG A 142 -13.71 -11.55 2.94
C ARG A 142 -12.82 -12.12 1.83
N GLY A 143 -11.90 -13.00 2.21
CA GLY A 143 -11.00 -13.68 1.26
C GLY A 143 -10.01 -12.73 0.61
N ASP A 144 -9.56 -13.07 -0.58
CA ASP A 144 -8.55 -12.28 -1.33
C ASP A 144 -9.17 -11.11 -2.10
N VAL A 145 -10.02 -10.35 -1.39
CA VAL A 145 -10.75 -9.19 -1.90
C VAL A 145 -10.26 -7.92 -1.21
N GLY A 146 -9.81 -6.96 -2.00
CA GLY A 146 -9.29 -5.67 -1.53
C GLY A 146 -10.29 -4.52 -1.67
N GLY A 147 -9.84 -3.30 -1.36
CA GLY A 147 -10.65 -2.08 -1.43
C GLY A 147 -11.21 -1.73 -2.82
N SER A 148 -10.74 -2.38 -3.87
CA SER A 148 -11.24 -2.17 -5.24
C SER A 148 -12.75 -2.45 -5.37
N ILE A 149 -13.30 -3.39 -4.62
CA ILE A 149 -14.74 -3.68 -4.59
C ILE A 149 -15.52 -2.48 -4.04
N VAL A 150 -15.05 -1.91 -2.92
CA VAL A 150 -15.67 -0.71 -2.33
C VAL A 150 -15.56 0.48 -3.29
N MET A 151 -14.42 0.67 -3.97
CA MET A 151 -14.30 1.71 -5.01
C MET A 151 -15.30 1.50 -6.16
N CYS A 152 -15.55 0.24 -6.56
CA CYS A 152 -16.53 -0.07 -7.63
C CYS A 152 -17.97 0.19 -7.18
N ALA A 153 -18.29 -0.01 -5.90
CA ALA A 153 -19.61 0.29 -5.34
C ALA A 153 -19.87 1.80 -5.21
N HIS A 154 -18.81 2.61 -5.03
CA HIS A 154 -18.86 4.06 -4.79
C HIS A 154 -18.16 4.85 -5.90
N GLN A 155 -18.46 4.56 -7.17
CA GLN A 155 -17.82 5.24 -8.32
C GLN A 155 -18.11 6.74 -8.38
N ASP A 156 -19.26 7.17 -7.89
CA ASP A 156 -19.68 8.56 -7.75
C ASP A 156 -18.77 9.35 -6.78
N ARG A 157 -18.18 8.67 -5.83
CA ARG A 157 -17.25 9.24 -4.83
C ARG A 157 -15.78 9.01 -5.18
N LEU A 158 -15.49 8.22 -6.22
CA LEU A 158 -14.10 7.89 -6.60
C LEU A 158 -13.47 9.04 -7.38
N ARG A 159 -12.36 9.56 -6.87
CA ARG A 159 -11.52 10.58 -7.48
C ARG A 159 -10.13 10.04 -7.75
N LEU A 160 -9.62 10.23 -8.97
CA LEU A 160 -8.33 9.73 -9.40
C LEU A 160 -7.27 10.83 -9.32
N TYR A 161 -6.26 10.64 -8.46
CA TYR A 161 -5.06 11.46 -8.45
C TYR A 161 -4.13 10.99 -9.56
N GLN A 162 -3.92 11.84 -10.58
CA GLN A 162 -3.07 11.51 -11.73
C GLN A 162 -1.60 11.74 -11.41
N ILE A 163 -0.79 10.70 -11.56
CA ILE A 163 0.67 10.76 -11.49
C ILE A 163 1.26 10.97 -12.89
N GLU A 164 2.50 11.48 -12.95
CA GLU A 164 3.20 11.76 -14.21
C GLU A 164 3.94 10.52 -14.74
N ASP A 165 4.49 9.69 -13.85
CA ASP A 165 5.23 8.48 -14.22
C ASP A 165 4.43 7.22 -13.93
N LYS A 166 3.99 6.50 -14.99
CA LYS A 166 3.30 5.21 -14.89
C LYS A 166 4.08 4.16 -14.11
N MET A 167 5.41 4.31 -14.03
CA MET A 167 6.28 3.34 -13.34
C MET A 167 6.10 3.38 -11.83
N GLU A 168 5.55 4.45 -11.26
CA GLU A 168 5.20 4.49 -9.84
C GLU A 168 4.12 3.45 -9.45
N LEU A 169 3.28 3.04 -10.42
CA LEU A 169 2.25 1.99 -10.24
C LEU A 169 2.75 0.59 -10.64
N PHE A 170 4.06 0.40 -10.77
CA PHE A 170 4.63 -0.89 -11.13
C PHE A 170 4.75 -1.77 -9.88
N ASP A 171 4.08 -2.94 -9.91
CA ASP A 171 4.18 -3.97 -8.88
C ASP A 171 5.29 -4.96 -9.28
N ALA A 172 6.27 -5.17 -8.41
CA ALA A 172 7.35 -6.13 -8.63
C ALA A 172 6.89 -7.53 -8.20
N ASP A 173 6.36 -8.34 -9.12
CA ASP A 173 5.77 -9.65 -8.82
C ASP A 173 6.75 -10.81 -8.86
N CYS A 174 7.91 -10.64 -9.52
CA CYS A 174 8.98 -11.66 -9.56
C CYS A 174 10.37 -11.02 -9.56
N ALA A 175 11.40 -11.84 -9.28
CA ALA A 175 12.79 -11.39 -9.22
C ALA A 175 13.29 -10.86 -10.58
N GLU A 176 12.84 -11.48 -11.68
CA GLU A 176 13.20 -11.08 -13.04
C GLU A 176 12.72 -9.67 -13.37
N GLU A 177 11.53 -9.28 -12.91
CA GLU A 177 11.01 -7.93 -13.10
C GLU A 177 11.87 -6.89 -12.38
N LEU A 178 12.38 -7.19 -11.18
CA LEU A 178 13.30 -6.32 -10.46
C LEU A 178 14.65 -6.17 -11.19
N GLU A 179 15.18 -7.24 -11.76
CA GLU A 179 16.42 -7.20 -12.57
C GLU A 179 16.21 -6.39 -13.85
N ASN A 180 15.08 -6.58 -14.53
CA ASN A 180 14.73 -5.80 -15.73
C ASN A 180 14.56 -4.31 -15.45
N LEU A 181 14.09 -3.92 -14.25
CA LEU A 181 14.05 -2.51 -13.84
C LEU A 181 15.44 -1.90 -13.68
N LYS A 182 16.42 -2.66 -13.17
CA LYS A 182 17.81 -2.20 -13.03
C LYS A 182 18.43 -1.95 -14.40
N SER A 183 18.29 -2.90 -15.33
CA SER A 183 18.87 -2.83 -16.68
C SER A 183 18.37 -1.66 -17.52
N LYS A 184 17.11 -1.23 -17.30
CA LYS A 184 16.51 -0.09 -18.03
C LYS A 184 16.97 1.28 -17.57
N LYS A 185 17.61 1.39 -16.41
CA LYS A 185 18.15 2.66 -15.89
C LYS A 185 19.62 2.88 -16.29
N GLU A 186 20.33 1.81 -16.71
CA GLU A 186 21.74 1.86 -17.10
C GLU A 186 21.92 2.20 -18.59
N ASN A 187 20.85 2.29 -19.36
CA ASN A 187 20.80 2.70 -20.77
C ASN A 187 20.06 4.05 -20.91
#